data_41b3dc99ca1a924623c7071bccc4a5ad
#
_entry.id   41b3dc99ca1a924623c7071bccc4a5ad
#
_cell.length_a   1.000
_cell.length_b   1.000
_cell.length_c   1.000
_cell.angle_alpha   90.00
_cell.angle_beta   90.00
_cell.angle_gamma   90.00
#
_symmetry.space_group_name_H-M   'P 1'
#
loop_
_entity.id
_entity.type
_entity.pdbx_description
1 polymer ?
#
loop_
_entity_poly.entity_id
_entity_poly.type
_entity_poly.pdbx_seq_one_letter_code
_entity_poly.pdbx_strand_id
1 'polypeptide(L)'
;MNKDQFKKLESDLWRAADSLRANSDLKASEYSTPVLGLIFLKFADNKYRQHEEAIVAEHKKLQGSRMEKKLSDIAIERCGFYLPDHARYSHLLALPEREDIANALKKAMLAIEEYKPELEGVLPHDEYFRLSRSDRNSGLAQRLLKIFADIPADAGGDLFGKIYEYF
;
A
#
# COMPACT_ATOMS: atom_id res chain seq x y z
N MET A 1 0.80 0.16 19.98
CA MET A 1 0.64 1.61 19.80
C MET A 1 0.03 2.22 21.06
N ASN A 2 0.61 3.31 21.57
CA ASN A 2 0.05 3.97 22.73
C ASN A 2 -1.06 4.96 22.34
N LYS A 3 -1.79 5.43 23.36
CA LYS A 3 -2.95 6.31 23.19
C LYS A 3 -2.60 7.63 22.48
N ASP A 4 -1.43 8.20 22.77
CA ASP A 4 -1.00 9.47 22.19
C ASP A 4 -0.61 9.32 20.73
N GLN A 5 0.04 8.22 20.37
CA GLN A 5 0.37 7.89 18.99
C GLN A 5 -0.91 7.68 18.15
N PHE A 6 -1.90 7.01 18.72
CA PHE A 6 -3.19 6.81 18.07
C PHE A 6 -3.90 8.13 17.80
N LYS A 7 -3.92 9.02 18.80
CA LYS A 7 -4.54 10.36 18.67
C LYS A 7 -3.86 11.19 17.57
N LYS A 8 -2.53 11.12 17.52
CA LYS A 8 -1.77 11.83 16.48
C LYS A 8 -2.10 11.31 15.10
N LEU A 9 -2.11 9.99 14.94
CA LEU A 9 -2.47 9.35 13.67
C LEU A 9 -3.89 9.75 13.25
N GLU A 10 -4.83 9.68 14.16
CA GLU A 10 -6.22 10.07 13.92
C GLU A 10 -6.33 11.53 13.48
N SER A 11 -5.62 12.44 14.16
CA SER A 11 -5.59 13.86 13.79
C SER A 11 -5.01 14.08 12.38
N ASP A 12 -3.93 13.39 12.05
CA ASP A 12 -3.29 13.48 10.74
C ASP A 12 -4.21 12.97 9.63
N LEU A 13 -4.94 11.88 9.89
CA LEU A 13 -5.90 11.31 8.96
C LEU A 13 -7.10 12.23 8.72
N TRP A 14 -7.61 12.88 9.77
CA TRP A 14 -8.66 13.88 9.66
C TRP A 14 -8.24 15.05 8.77
N ARG A 15 -7.03 15.55 8.96
CA ARG A 15 -6.48 16.62 8.14
C ARG A 15 -6.37 16.21 6.68
N ALA A 16 -5.93 14.97 6.42
CA ALA A 16 -5.83 14.44 5.07
C ALA A 16 -7.20 14.35 4.40
N ALA A 17 -8.20 13.86 5.11
CA ALA A 17 -9.56 13.75 4.59
C ALA A 17 -10.15 15.13 4.28
N ASP A 18 -9.97 16.09 5.19
CA ASP A 18 -10.41 17.47 4.98
C ASP A 18 -9.72 18.12 3.79
N SER A 19 -8.42 17.87 3.64
CA SER A 19 -7.64 18.39 2.50
C SER A 19 -8.16 17.84 1.17
N LEU A 20 -8.50 16.55 1.12
CA LEU A 20 -9.10 15.95 -0.08
C LEU A 20 -10.42 16.59 -0.44
N ARG A 21 -11.29 16.84 0.54
CA ARG A 21 -12.60 17.45 0.32
C ARG A 21 -12.51 18.89 -0.12
N ALA A 22 -11.59 19.65 0.48
CA ALA A 22 -11.49 21.10 0.28
C ALA A 22 -10.57 21.51 -0.88
N ASN A 23 -9.48 20.73 -1.11
CA ASN A 23 -8.37 21.15 -1.98
C ASN A 23 -8.19 20.29 -3.22
N SER A 24 -9.05 19.32 -3.48
CA SER A 24 -9.00 18.55 -4.73
C SER A 24 -10.25 18.84 -5.57
N ASP A 25 -10.14 18.60 -6.87
CA ASP A 25 -11.27 18.71 -7.80
C ASP A 25 -12.13 17.44 -7.79
N LEU A 26 -11.78 16.48 -6.96
CA LEU A 26 -12.40 15.16 -6.94
C LEU A 26 -13.58 15.11 -5.99
N LYS A 27 -14.63 14.40 -6.41
CA LYS A 27 -15.76 14.07 -5.56
C LYS A 27 -15.43 12.84 -4.70
N ALA A 28 -16.16 12.63 -3.62
CA ALA A 28 -15.97 11.46 -2.75
C ALA A 28 -16.01 10.15 -3.53
N SER A 29 -16.89 10.05 -4.53
CA SER A 29 -16.98 8.87 -5.40
C SER A 29 -15.75 8.65 -6.27
N GLU A 30 -14.95 9.70 -6.50
CA GLU A 30 -13.76 9.64 -7.33
C GLU A 30 -12.48 9.33 -6.55
N TYR A 31 -12.40 9.71 -5.26
CA TYR A 31 -11.20 9.48 -4.46
C TYR A 31 -11.28 8.31 -3.48
N SER A 32 -12.49 7.86 -3.13
CA SER A 32 -12.64 6.77 -2.15
C SER A 32 -11.98 5.47 -2.59
N THR A 33 -12.12 5.09 -3.85
CA THR A 33 -11.49 3.86 -4.38
C THR A 33 -9.96 3.96 -4.42
N PRO A 34 -9.35 5.05 -4.93
CA PRO A 34 -7.90 5.23 -4.83
C PRO A 34 -7.37 5.21 -3.40
N VAL A 35 -8.07 5.86 -2.47
CA VAL A 35 -7.69 5.88 -1.05
C VAL A 35 -7.70 4.46 -0.47
N LEU A 36 -8.74 3.70 -0.76
CA LEU A 36 -8.85 2.31 -0.30
C LEU A 36 -7.69 1.47 -0.82
N GLY A 37 -7.30 1.67 -2.08
CA GLY A 37 -6.15 0.98 -2.67
C GLY A 37 -4.84 1.28 -1.96
N LEU A 38 -4.60 2.54 -1.59
CA LEU A 38 -3.39 2.92 -0.85
C LEU A 38 -3.37 2.32 0.55
N ILE A 39 -4.52 2.31 1.23
CA ILE A 39 -4.68 1.65 2.53
C ILE A 39 -4.38 0.15 2.40
N PHE A 40 -4.90 -0.48 1.34
CA PHE A 40 -4.62 -1.88 1.05
C PHE A 40 -3.12 -2.14 0.87
N LEU A 41 -2.43 -1.30 0.12
CA LEU A 41 -0.98 -1.44 -0.09
C LEU A 41 -0.22 -1.37 1.24
N LYS A 42 -0.60 -0.46 2.12
CA LYS A 42 0.03 -0.35 3.43
C LYS A 42 -0.25 -1.58 4.29
N PHE A 43 -1.48 -2.06 4.30
CA PHE A 43 -1.87 -3.28 5.02
C PHE A 43 -1.11 -4.50 4.49
N ALA A 44 -1.02 -4.66 3.18
CA ALA A 44 -0.30 -5.75 2.55
C ALA A 44 1.20 -5.71 2.91
N ASP A 45 1.81 -4.52 2.86
CA ASP A 45 3.22 -4.35 3.22
C ASP A 45 3.47 -4.69 4.69
N ASN A 46 2.59 -4.24 5.59
CA ASN A 46 2.70 -4.55 7.01
C ASN A 46 2.60 -6.07 7.26
N LYS A 47 1.64 -6.73 6.62
CA LYS A 47 1.48 -8.17 6.74
C LYS A 47 2.67 -8.94 6.19
N TYR A 48 3.16 -8.54 5.01
CA TYR A 48 4.32 -9.16 4.40
C TYR A 48 5.57 -9.01 5.28
N ARG A 49 5.77 -7.83 5.84
CA ARG A 49 6.91 -7.54 6.71
C ARG A 49 6.96 -8.44 7.94
N GLN A 50 5.82 -8.83 8.49
CA GLN A 50 5.75 -9.76 9.63
C GLN A 50 6.29 -11.15 9.28
N HIS A 51 6.24 -11.54 8.02
CA HIS A 51 6.67 -12.87 7.53
C HIS A 51 7.99 -12.82 6.76
N GLU A 52 8.47 -11.64 6.41
CA GLU A 52 9.62 -11.45 5.52
C GLU A 52 10.89 -12.14 6.01
N GLU A 53 11.20 -12.02 7.28
CA GLU A 53 12.40 -12.63 7.87
C GLU A 53 12.36 -14.17 7.73
N ALA A 54 11.22 -14.77 8.03
CA ALA A 54 11.04 -16.21 7.89
C ALA A 54 11.08 -16.66 6.43
N ILE A 55 10.52 -15.87 5.53
CA ILE A 55 10.53 -16.16 4.09
C ILE A 55 11.96 -16.15 3.56
N VAL A 56 12.74 -15.14 3.89
CA VAL A 56 14.13 -15.02 3.46
C VAL A 56 14.99 -16.14 4.04
N ALA A 57 14.81 -16.47 5.32
CA ALA A 57 15.55 -17.52 5.99
C ALA A 57 15.29 -18.91 5.33
N GLU A 58 14.03 -19.20 5.02
CA GLU A 58 13.67 -20.45 4.35
C GLU A 58 14.25 -20.53 2.93
N HIS A 59 14.19 -19.44 2.19
CA HIS A 59 14.77 -19.36 0.85
C HIS A 59 16.26 -19.66 0.87
N LYS A 60 17.01 -19.08 1.79
CA LYS A 60 18.44 -19.33 1.96
C LYS A 60 18.74 -20.78 2.35
N LYS A 61 17.93 -21.32 3.27
CA LYS A 61 18.08 -22.69 3.75
C LYS A 61 17.92 -23.72 2.64
N LEU A 62 16.96 -23.50 1.74
CA LEU A 62 16.65 -24.43 0.65
C LEU A 62 17.50 -24.22 -0.60
N GLN A 63 18.24 -23.11 -0.66
CA GLN A 63 19.06 -22.74 -1.82
C GLN A 63 20.13 -23.80 -2.09
N GLY A 64 20.19 -24.27 -3.34
CA GLY A 64 21.14 -25.32 -3.75
C GLY A 64 20.73 -26.73 -3.36
N SER A 65 19.60 -26.92 -2.69
CA SER A 65 19.09 -28.23 -2.31
C SER A 65 18.08 -28.77 -3.33
N ARG A 66 17.67 -30.02 -3.18
CA ARG A 66 16.60 -30.60 -4.01
C ARG A 66 15.24 -29.99 -3.75
N MET A 67 15.09 -29.33 -2.59
CA MET A 67 13.85 -28.67 -2.16
C MET A 67 13.83 -27.19 -2.49
N GLU A 68 14.79 -26.71 -3.28
CA GLU A 68 14.87 -25.30 -3.65
C GLU A 68 13.58 -24.81 -4.27
N LYS A 69 13.11 -23.65 -3.77
CA LYS A 69 11.90 -22.97 -4.25
C LYS A 69 12.20 -21.53 -4.55
N LYS A 70 11.40 -20.94 -5.43
CA LYS A 70 11.45 -19.50 -5.68
C LYS A 70 10.99 -18.75 -4.43
N LEU A 71 11.55 -17.56 -4.21
CA LEU A 71 11.17 -16.69 -3.10
C LEU A 71 9.66 -16.40 -3.11
N SER A 72 9.09 -16.18 -4.29
CA SER A 72 7.66 -15.92 -4.46
C SER A 72 6.79 -17.10 -3.97
N ASP A 73 7.21 -18.34 -4.27
CA ASP A 73 6.46 -19.53 -3.84
C ASP A 73 6.46 -19.67 -2.32
N ILE A 74 7.60 -19.44 -1.69
CA ILE A 74 7.74 -19.46 -0.22
C ILE A 74 6.87 -18.38 0.42
N ALA A 75 6.88 -17.18 -0.15
CA ALA A 75 6.08 -16.07 0.34
C ALA A 75 4.57 -16.38 0.29
N ILE A 76 4.11 -16.98 -0.81
CA ILE A 76 2.72 -17.36 -0.97
C ILE A 76 2.31 -18.42 0.08
N GLU A 77 3.16 -19.41 0.32
CA GLU A 77 2.91 -20.45 1.32
C GLU A 77 2.81 -19.89 2.73
N ARG A 78 3.69 -18.96 3.10
CA ARG A 78 3.77 -18.44 4.46
C ARG A 78 2.86 -17.25 4.75
N CYS A 79 2.66 -16.39 3.76
CA CYS A 79 1.97 -15.12 3.94
C CYS A 79 0.64 -15.05 3.17
N GLY A 80 0.50 -15.85 2.12
CA GLY A 80 -0.67 -15.86 1.25
C GLY A 80 -0.50 -15.07 -0.04
N PHE A 81 0.58 -14.29 -0.15
CA PHE A 81 0.89 -13.51 -1.34
C PHE A 81 2.38 -13.19 -1.40
N TYR A 82 2.85 -12.75 -2.56
CA TYR A 82 4.21 -12.25 -2.74
C TYR A 82 4.19 -10.76 -3.03
N LEU A 83 5.10 -10.03 -2.40
CA LEU A 83 5.23 -8.58 -2.58
C LEU A 83 6.62 -8.28 -3.16
N PRO A 84 6.72 -8.08 -4.48
CA PRO A 84 8.01 -7.73 -5.12
C PRO A 84 8.54 -6.39 -4.62
N ASP A 85 9.83 -6.15 -4.77
CA ASP A 85 10.49 -4.94 -4.27
C ASP A 85 9.81 -3.64 -4.74
N HIS A 86 9.41 -3.57 -6.02
CA HIS A 86 8.76 -2.38 -6.57
C HIS A 86 7.33 -2.18 -6.06
N ALA A 87 6.75 -3.17 -5.40
CA ALA A 87 5.43 -3.08 -4.77
C ALA A 87 5.52 -2.82 -3.27
N ARG A 88 6.73 -2.75 -2.70
CA ARG A 88 6.93 -2.45 -1.28
C ARG A 88 6.57 -0.98 -1.02
N TYR A 89 5.91 -0.75 0.10
CA TYR A 89 5.49 0.60 0.46
C TYR A 89 6.67 1.57 0.60
N SER A 90 7.79 1.09 1.15
CA SER A 90 9.01 1.89 1.27
C SER A 90 9.57 2.31 -0.09
N HIS A 91 9.48 1.45 -1.09
CA HIS A 91 9.91 1.77 -2.45
C HIS A 91 9.07 2.91 -3.04
N LEU A 92 7.75 2.83 -2.87
CA LEU A 92 6.81 3.85 -3.36
C LEU A 92 7.04 5.20 -2.67
N LEU A 93 7.32 5.18 -1.35
CA LEU A 93 7.64 6.39 -0.59
C LEU A 93 8.94 7.04 -1.04
N ALA A 94 9.92 6.25 -1.46
CA ALA A 94 11.24 6.73 -1.84
C ALA A 94 11.32 7.26 -3.27
N LEU A 95 10.26 7.13 -4.07
CA LEU A 95 10.26 7.61 -5.44
C LEU A 95 10.40 9.13 -5.51
N PRO A 96 11.26 9.65 -6.42
CA PRO A 96 11.38 11.09 -6.63
C PRO A 96 10.06 11.70 -7.11
N GLU A 97 9.83 12.97 -6.79
CA GLU A 97 8.62 13.69 -7.22
C GLU A 97 8.44 13.73 -8.75
N ARG A 98 9.54 13.66 -9.49
CA ARG A 98 9.54 13.63 -10.95
C ARG A 98 9.05 12.31 -11.56
N GLU A 99 9.05 11.24 -10.75
CA GLU A 99 8.59 9.93 -11.21
C GLU A 99 7.07 9.91 -11.34
N ASP A 100 6.56 9.13 -12.28
CA ASP A 100 5.13 8.93 -12.46
C ASP A 100 4.61 7.98 -11.37
N ILE A 101 4.16 8.55 -10.26
CA ILE A 101 3.65 7.79 -9.13
C ILE A 101 2.42 6.97 -9.49
N ALA A 102 1.55 7.49 -10.36
CA ALA A 102 0.35 6.77 -10.79
C ALA A 102 0.73 5.48 -11.51
N ASN A 103 1.73 5.54 -12.38
CA ASN A 103 2.24 4.36 -13.08
C ASN A 103 2.94 3.39 -12.13
N ALA A 104 3.70 3.89 -11.16
CA ALA A 104 4.35 3.06 -10.15
C ALA A 104 3.32 2.32 -9.29
N LEU A 105 2.24 2.97 -8.89
CA LEU A 105 1.14 2.36 -8.15
C LEU A 105 0.43 1.30 -8.97
N LYS A 106 0.20 1.58 -10.26
CA LYS A 106 -0.39 0.61 -11.19
C LYS A 106 0.47 -0.65 -11.28
N LYS A 107 1.77 -0.50 -11.49
CA LYS A 107 2.70 -1.62 -11.57
C LYS A 107 2.74 -2.44 -10.28
N ALA A 108 2.73 -1.76 -9.12
CA ALA A 108 2.72 -2.41 -7.82
C ALA A 108 1.47 -3.29 -7.65
N MET A 109 0.30 -2.76 -7.98
CA MET A 109 -0.96 -3.49 -7.86
C MET A 109 -1.06 -4.65 -8.83
N LEU A 110 -0.63 -4.47 -10.08
CA LEU A 110 -0.60 -5.55 -11.06
C LEU A 110 0.34 -6.68 -10.62
N ALA A 111 1.48 -6.34 -10.00
CA ALA A 111 2.41 -7.34 -9.47
C ALA A 111 1.79 -8.17 -8.34
N ILE A 112 1.00 -7.53 -7.47
CA ILE A 112 0.28 -8.24 -6.41
C ILE A 112 -0.77 -9.19 -7.02
N GLU A 113 -1.54 -8.73 -8.00
CA GLU A 113 -2.53 -9.55 -8.69
C GLU A 113 -1.90 -10.76 -9.39
N GLU A 114 -0.71 -10.60 -9.98
CA GLU A 114 0.00 -11.67 -10.66
C GLU A 114 0.26 -12.86 -9.74
N TYR A 115 0.61 -12.60 -8.49
CA TYR A 115 0.92 -13.64 -7.50
C TYR A 115 -0.25 -14.00 -6.59
N LYS A 116 -1.42 -13.41 -6.81
CA LYS A 116 -2.65 -13.72 -6.08
C LYS A 116 -3.85 -13.61 -7.02
N PRO A 117 -4.14 -14.68 -7.77
CA PRO A 117 -5.19 -14.65 -8.80
C PRO A 117 -6.57 -14.22 -8.31
N GLU A 118 -6.90 -14.45 -7.03
CA GLU A 118 -8.19 -14.05 -6.45
C GLU A 118 -8.40 -12.53 -6.48
N LEU A 119 -7.31 -11.76 -6.58
CA LEU A 119 -7.37 -10.30 -6.63
C LEU A 119 -7.38 -9.74 -8.04
N GLU A 120 -7.28 -10.58 -9.06
CA GLU A 120 -7.27 -10.12 -10.45
C GLU A 120 -8.51 -9.30 -10.76
N GLY A 121 -8.29 -8.06 -11.24
CA GLY A 121 -9.36 -7.13 -11.55
C GLY A 121 -10.03 -6.45 -10.36
N VAL A 122 -9.61 -6.76 -9.14
CA VAL A 122 -10.19 -6.19 -7.90
C VAL A 122 -9.50 -4.90 -7.48
N LEU A 123 -8.18 -4.83 -7.64
CA LEU A 123 -7.40 -3.68 -7.21
C LEU A 123 -7.57 -2.50 -8.18
N PRO A 124 -7.65 -1.25 -7.66
CA PRO A 124 -7.90 -0.06 -8.48
C PRO A 124 -6.64 0.47 -9.16
N HIS A 125 -5.98 -0.35 -9.96
CA HIS A 125 -4.67 -0.02 -10.54
C HIS A 125 -4.69 1.13 -11.56
N ASP A 126 -5.83 1.46 -12.16
CA ASP A 126 -5.94 2.55 -13.14
C ASP A 126 -6.49 3.86 -12.56
N GLU A 127 -6.88 3.88 -11.29
CA GLU A 127 -7.58 5.02 -10.68
C GLU A 127 -6.64 6.18 -10.29
N TYR A 128 -5.34 5.93 -10.19
CA TYR A 128 -4.40 6.93 -9.68
C TYR A 128 -4.04 8.02 -10.68
N PHE A 129 -4.28 7.80 -11.95
CA PHE A 129 -4.04 8.80 -12.98
C PHE A 129 -4.90 10.05 -12.79
N ARG A 130 -6.09 9.92 -12.23
CA ARG A 130 -6.96 11.05 -11.89
C ARG A 130 -6.36 11.93 -10.80
N LEU A 131 -5.65 11.33 -9.85
CA LEU A 131 -5.05 12.04 -8.72
C LEU A 131 -3.85 12.90 -9.14
N SER A 132 -3.34 12.73 -10.34
CA SER A 132 -2.15 13.44 -10.82
C SER A 132 -2.37 14.27 -12.10
N ARG A 133 -3.60 14.29 -12.64
CA ARG A 133 -3.89 14.95 -13.93
C ARG A 133 -3.99 16.47 -13.89
N SER A 134 -4.34 17.05 -12.76
CA SER A 134 -4.47 18.50 -12.64
C SER A 134 -3.41 19.07 -11.70
N ASP A 135 -3.05 20.33 -11.89
CA ASP A 135 -2.11 21.03 -11.01
C ASP A 135 -2.60 21.04 -9.57
N ARG A 136 -3.93 21.12 -9.37
CA ARG A 136 -4.56 21.10 -8.06
C ARG A 136 -4.40 19.74 -7.36
N ASN A 137 -4.38 18.66 -8.12
CA ASN A 137 -4.21 17.31 -7.61
C ASN A 137 -2.74 16.84 -7.64
N SER A 138 -1.83 17.68 -8.14
CA SER A 138 -0.41 17.35 -8.22
C SER A 138 0.14 17.01 -6.84
N GLY A 139 0.84 15.88 -6.73
CA GLY A 139 1.43 15.43 -5.48
C GLY A 139 0.43 14.87 -4.47
N LEU A 140 -0.86 14.79 -4.79
CA LEU A 140 -1.88 14.27 -3.87
C LEU A 140 -1.61 12.83 -3.48
N ALA A 141 -1.29 11.97 -4.44
CA ALA A 141 -0.99 10.55 -4.18
C ALA A 141 0.23 10.42 -3.28
N GLN A 142 1.29 11.18 -3.51
CA GLN A 142 2.49 11.17 -2.67
C GLN A 142 2.20 11.62 -1.24
N ARG A 143 1.37 12.64 -1.08
CA ARG A 143 0.97 13.13 0.25
C ARG A 143 0.18 12.07 1.01
N LEU A 144 -0.74 11.40 0.35
CA LEU A 144 -1.52 10.30 0.96
C LEU A 144 -0.62 9.14 1.35
N LEU A 145 0.35 8.76 0.51
CA LEU A 145 1.33 7.73 0.83
C LEU A 145 2.10 8.06 2.11
N LYS A 146 2.54 9.31 2.25
CA LYS A 146 3.28 9.75 3.43
C LYS A 146 2.44 9.68 4.70
N ILE A 147 1.16 10.05 4.60
CA ILE A 147 0.24 10.01 5.74
C ILE A 147 -0.01 8.59 6.19
N PHE A 148 -0.29 7.68 5.26
CA PHE A 148 -0.54 6.27 5.59
C PHE A 148 0.72 5.53 6.03
N ALA A 149 1.91 6.07 5.73
CA ALA A 149 3.18 5.49 6.20
C ALA A 149 3.28 5.44 7.72
N ASP A 150 2.59 6.34 8.42
CA ASP A 150 2.61 6.41 9.88
C ASP A 150 1.73 5.34 10.55
N ILE A 151 0.97 4.57 9.78
CA ILE A 151 0.19 3.46 10.32
C ILE A 151 1.16 2.40 10.84
N PRO A 152 1.05 2.00 12.14
CA PRO A 152 1.98 1.04 12.74
C PRO A 152 1.99 -0.30 12.02
N ALA A 153 3.17 -0.94 11.99
CA ALA A 153 3.35 -2.24 11.35
C ALA A 153 2.52 -3.36 12.00
N ASP A 154 2.15 -3.20 13.27
CA ASP A 154 1.33 -4.15 14.02
C ASP A 154 -0.17 -3.86 13.95
N ALA A 155 -0.58 -2.84 13.15
CA ALA A 155 -1.99 -2.48 13.01
C ALA A 155 -2.77 -3.62 12.35
N GLY A 156 -3.90 -3.97 12.93
CA GLY A 156 -4.80 -4.98 12.41
C GLY A 156 -5.83 -4.42 11.43
N GLY A 157 -6.61 -5.32 10.83
CA GLY A 157 -7.65 -4.96 9.87
C GLY A 157 -8.70 -4.00 10.43
N ASP A 158 -8.99 -4.06 11.72
CA ASP A 158 -9.95 -3.17 12.38
C ASP A 158 -9.52 -1.71 12.29
N LEU A 159 -8.22 -1.44 12.48
CA LEU A 159 -7.69 -0.08 12.37
C LEU A 159 -7.79 0.42 10.93
N PHE A 160 -7.46 -0.43 9.97
CA PHE A 160 -7.56 -0.06 8.55
C PHE A 160 -9.00 0.24 8.14
N GLY A 161 -9.98 -0.50 8.66
CA GLY A 161 -11.39 -0.23 8.45
C GLY A 161 -11.81 1.14 8.99
N LYS A 162 -11.38 1.47 10.20
CA LYS A 162 -11.63 2.79 10.79
C LYS A 162 -11.00 3.92 9.99
N ILE A 163 -9.77 3.72 9.52
CA ILE A 163 -9.07 4.72 8.69
C ILE A 163 -9.89 4.99 7.42
N TYR A 164 -10.36 3.94 6.77
CA TYR A 164 -11.16 4.09 5.56
C TYR A 164 -12.44 4.92 5.79
N GLU A 165 -13.05 4.81 6.95
CA GLU A 165 -14.25 5.56 7.29
C GLU A 165 -14.03 7.09 7.29
N TYR A 166 -12.81 7.57 7.47
CA TYR A 166 -12.50 9.00 7.40
C TYR A 166 -12.56 9.55 5.96
N PHE A 167 -12.45 8.68 4.99
CA PHE A 167 -12.42 9.00 3.58
C PHE A 167 -13.66 8.48 2.86
#